data_5bc722d970462289cf2684e90465390e
#
_entry.id   5bc722d970462289cf2684e90465390e
#
_cell.length_a   1.000
_cell.length_b   1.000
_cell.length_c   1.000
_cell.angle_alpha   90.00
_cell.angle_beta   90.00
_cell.angle_gamma   90.00
#
_symmetry.space_group_name_H-M   'P 1'
#
loop_
_entity.id
_entity.type
_entity.pdbx_description
1 polymer ?
#
loop_
_entity_poly.entity_id
_entity_poly.type
_entity_poly.pdbx_seq_one_letter_code
_entity_poly.pdbx_strand_id
1 'polypeptide(L)'
;MNRFFILILTALLLAVSCERETEFPADKDGRIFVSAMLGTDGKDRISITVSQPALGEEDATAEDVALYLEADGENVELERDMDDKDGVSYIPQGTFSPGQKLVLRAEADGLPSAKAETIVPAPLPHVTITPKIVESYRQDELGQPMPDY
;
A
#
# COMPACT_ATOMS: atom_id res chain seq x y z
N MET A 1 -56.47 -27.64 13.32
CA MET A 1 -55.26 -27.72 14.16
C MET A 1 -53.94 -27.65 13.33
N ASN A 2 -53.83 -28.31 12.19
CA ASN A 2 -52.56 -28.36 11.44
C ASN A 2 -52.06 -27.05 10.81
N ARG A 3 -52.96 -26.13 10.43
CA ARG A 3 -52.53 -24.86 9.79
C ARG A 3 -51.84 -23.88 10.75
N PHE A 4 -52.27 -23.89 12.00
CA PHE A 4 -51.66 -23.04 13.03
C PHE A 4 -50.28 -23.55 13.45
N PHE A 5 -50.09 -24.87 13.45
CA PHE A 5 -48.80 -25.49 13.75
C PHE A 5 -47.76 -25.23 12.66
N ILE A 6 -48.19 -25.23 11.40
CA ILE A 6 -47.29 -24.91 10.25
C ILE A 6 -46.86 -23.46 10.30
N LEU A 7 -47.76 -22.52 10.64
CA LEU A 7 -47.41 -21.10 10.77
C LEU A 7 -46.41 -20.83 11.92
N ILE A 8 -46.57 -21.52 13.05
CA ILE A 8 -45.64 -21.40 14.18
C ILE A 8 -44.27 -21.99 13.81
N LEU A 9 -44.22 -23.11 13.10
CA LEU A 9 -43.00 -23.77 12.69
C LEU A 9 -42.23 -22.93 11.66
N THR A 10 -42.93 -22.27 10.71
CA THR A 10 -42.32 -21.35 9.73
C THR A 10 -41.81 -20.08 10.39
N ALA A 11 -42.52 -19.53 11.36
CA ALA A 11 -42.07 -18.38 12.13
C ALA A 11 -40.83 -18.70 12.98
N LEU A 12 -40.76 -19.91 13.54
CA LEU A 12 -39.60 -20.37 14.32
C LEU A 12 -38.34 -20.57 13.40
N LEU A 13 -38.55 -21.06 12.18
CA LEU A 13 -37.47 -21.23 11.21
C LEU A 13 -36.91 -19.89 10.69
N LEU A 14 -37.72 -18.84 10.61
CA LEU A 14 -37.28 -17.49 10.22
C LEU A 14 -36.57 -16.75 11.36
N ALA A 15 -36.74 -17.15 12.61
CA ALA A 15 -36.07 -16.57 13.77
C ALA A 15 -34.62 -17.10 13.95
N VAL A 16 -34.22 -18.16 13.25
CA VAL A 16 -32.85 -18.68 13.24
C VAL A 16 -32.10 -18.12 12.06
N SER A 17 -32.28 -16.83 11.74
CA SER A 17 -31.31 -16.09 10.96
C SER A 17 -30.10 -15.84 11.86
N CYS A 18 -29.18 -16.79 11.89
CA CYS A 18 -27.90 -16.59 12.50
C CYS A 18 -27.21 -15.40 11.77
N GLU A 19 -27.23 -14.24 12.37
CA GLU A 19 -26.15 -13.27 12.16
C GLU A 19 -24.88 -13.97 12.60
N ARG A 20 -24.16 -14.49 11.63
CA ARG A 20 -22.79 -14.90 11.84
C ARG A 20 -22.03 -13.60 11.93
N GLU A 21 -21.82 -13.11 13.15
CA GLU A 21 -20.75 -12.13 13.39
C GLU A 21 -19.48 -12.80 12.87
N THR A 22 -19.09 -12.45 11.66
CA THR A 22 -17.73 -12.67 11.22
C THR A 22 -16.91 -11.71 12.07
N GLU A 23 -16.37 -12.21 13.19
CA GLU A 23 -15.25 -11.57 13.84
C GLU A 23 -14.14 -11.53 12.78
N PHE A 24 -14.09 -10.43 12.03
CA PHE A 24 -12.84 -10.08 11.38
C PHE A 24 -11.86 -9.95 12.53
N PRO A 25 -10.73 -10.66 12.52
CA PRO A 25 -9.65 -10.33 13.41
C PRO A 25 -9.22 -8.90 13.02
N ALA A 26 -9.90 -7.92 13.60
CA ALA A 26 -9.47 -6.54 13.52
C ALA A 26 -8.12 -6.56 14.23
N ASP A 27 -7.06 -6.38 13.46
CA ASP A 27 -5.74 -6.10 14.00
C ASP A 27 -5.96 -4.91 14.95
N LYS A 28 -5.89 -5.18 16.24
CA LYS A 28 -6.19 -4.17 17.27
C LYS A 28 -5.09 -3.13 17.33
N ASP A 29 -3.95 -3.45 16.73
CA ASP A 29 -2.76 -2.62 16.75
C ASP A 29 -2.65 -1.88 15.41
N GLY A 30 -2.45 -0.57 15.47
CA GLY A 30 -2.09 0.23 14.31
C GLY A 30 -0.79 -0.29 13.69
N ARG A 31 -0.55 0.04 12.41
CA ARG A 31 0.68 -0.34 11.70
C ARG A 31 1.26 0.85 10.98
N ILE A 32 2.59 0.92 10.97
CA ILE A 32 3.33 1.88 10.18
C ILE A 32 3.49 1.33 8.75
N PHE A 33 3.08 2.11 7.76
CA PHE A 33 3.33 1.86 6.35
C PHE A 33 4.31 2.91 5.83
N VAL A 34 5.37 2.45 5.18
CA VAL A 34 6.33 3.33 4.55
C VAL A 34 6.41 3.00 3.08
N SER A 35 6.20 4.01 2.24
CA SER A 35 6.40 3.93 0.80
C SER A 35 7.62 4.77 0.42
N ALA A 36 8.66 4.14 -0.10
CA ALA A 36 9.88 4.81 -0.49
C ALA A 36 10.18 4.56 -1.97
N MET A 37 10.37 5.63 -2.72
CA MET A 37 10.87 5.59 -4.09
C MET A 37 12.24 6.25 -4.07
N LEU A 38 13.29 5.43 -4.07
CA LEU A 38 14.68 5.87 -3.96
C LEU A 38 15.42 5.47 -5.23
N GLY A 39 16.12 6.42 -5.83
CA GLY A 39 16.78 6.22 -7.10
C GLY A 39 18.09 7.01 -7.23
N THR A 40 18.56 7.16 -8.45
CA THR A 40 19.79 7.89 -8.77
C THR A 40 19.51 9.27 -9.38
N ASP A 41 18.24 9.65 -9.50
CA ASP A 41 17.81 10.88 -10.21
C ASP A 41 17.51 12.06 -9.28
N GLY A 42 17.65 11.87 -7.96
CA GLY A 42 17.45 12.91 -6.95
C GLY A 42 15.98 13.35 -6.78
N LYS A 43 15.04 12.53 -7.25
CA LYS A 43 13.59 12.73 -7.04
C LYS A 43 13.05 11.78 -5.98
N ASP A 44 13.88 11.54 -5.01
CA ASP A 44 13.60 10.56 -3.96
C ASP A 44 12.55 11.10 -2.99
N ARG A 45 11.59 10.25 -2.64
CA ARG A 45 10.57 10.59 -1.64
C ARG A 45 10.25 9.36 -0.80
N ILE A 46 10.07 9.59 0.49
CA ILE A 46 9.62 8.59 1.45
C ILE A 46 8.35 9.11 2.10
N SER A 47 7.24 8.41 1.92
CA SER A 47 5.94 8.76 2.51
C SER A 47 5.59 7.80 3.63
N ILE A 48 5.03 8.33 4.72
CA ILE A 48 4.63 7.58 5.91
C ILE A 48 3.10 7.65 6.04
N THR A 49 2.51 6.51 6.35
CA THR A 49 1.10 6.39 6.70
C THR A 49 0.97 5.45 7.89
N VAL A 50 0.09 5.77 8.82
CA VAL A 50 -0.25 4.90 9.95
C VAL A 50 -1.67 4.41 9.77
N SER A 51 -1.87 3.08 9.81
CA SER A 51 -3.22 2.54 9.85
C SER A 51 -3.76 2.65 11.26
N GLN A 52 -5.02 3.04 11.36
CA GLN A 52 -5.72 3.07 12.64
C GLN A 52 -6.60 1.82 12.78
N PRO A 53 -6.72 1.26 13.98
CA PRO A 53 -7.64 0.17 14.22
C PRO A 53 -9.08 0.66 13.99
N ALA A 54 -9.91 -0.18 13.37
CA ALA A 54 -11.31 0.16 13.06
C ALA A 54 -12.17 0.43 14.29
N LEU A 55 -11.73 0.01 15.48
CA LEU A 55 -12.43 0.10 16.76
C LEU A 55 -11.42 0.42 17.89
N GLY A 56 -10.68 1.50 17.78
CA GLY A 56 -9.68 1.89 18.79
C GLY A 56 -9.58 3.40 18.96
N GLU A 57 -8.91 3.82 20.01
CA GLU A 57 -8.44 5.20 20.13
C GLU A 57 -7.27 5.41 19.17
N GLU A 58 -7.09 6.64 18.71
CA GLU A 58 -5.95 7.02 17.88
C GLU A 58 -4.66 6.97 18.71
N ASP A 59 -3.89 5.89 18.59
CA ASP A 59 -2.70 5.70 19.41
C ASP A 59 -1.47 6.44 18.85
N ALA A 60 -1.38 6.63 17.52
CA ALA A 60 -0.28 7.37 16.89
C ALA A 60 -0.69 7.92 15.52
N THR A 61 -0.06 9.03 15.14
CA THR A 61 -0.19 9.65 13.82
C THR A 61 1.09 9.45 13.00
N ALA A 62 1.03 9.72 11.70
CA ALA A 62 2.22 9.68 10.86
C ALA A 62 3.30 10.69 11.28
N GLU A 63 2.91 11.74 12.01
CA GLU A 63 3.83 12.76 12.56
C GLU A 63 4.67 12.26 13.74
N ASP A 64 4.16 11.25 14.47
CA ASP A 64 4.83 10.66 15.62
C ASP A 64 5.87 9.61 15.23
N VAL A 65 5.95 9.27 13.91
CA VAL A 65 6.87 8.25 13.42
C VAL A 65 8.26 8.82 13.20
N ALA A 66 9.23 8.27 13.92
CA ALA A 66 10.64 8.51 13.67
C ALA A 66 11.13 7.67 12.49
N LEU A 67 11.73 8.32 11.48
CA LEU A 67 12.22 7.70 10.27
C LEU A 67 13.74 7.77 10.20
N TYR A 68 14.38 6.65 9.84
CA TYR A 68 15.83 6.51 9.70
C TYR A 68 16.15 5.87 8.36
N LEU A 69 17.07 6.45 7.61
CA LEU A 69 17.61 5.89 6.38
C LEU A 69 19.14 5.74 6.50
N GLU A 70 19.63 4.56 6.22
CA GLU A 70 21.07 4.29 6.17
C GLU A 70 21.45 3.90 4.74
N ALA A 71 22.59 4.37 4.26
CA ALA A 71 23.21 3.99 3.01
C ALA A 71 24.59 3.41 3.28
N ASP A 72 24.81 2.11 3.02
CA ASP A 72 26.02 1.36 3.36
C ASP A 72 26.43 1.48 4.85
N GLY A 73 25.43 1.65 5.74
CA GLY A 73 25.63 1.80 7.18
C GLY A 73 25.89 3.23 7.65
N GLU A 74 25.88 4.21 6.77
CA GLU A 74 25.96 5.63 7.09
C GLU A 74 24.56 6.25 7.10
N ASN A 75 24.28 7.07 8.11
CA ASN A 75 22.98 7.76 8.19
C ASN A 75 22.83 8.81 7.09
N VAL A 76 21.68 8.79 6.44
CA VAL A 76 21.28 9.78 5.44
C VAL A 76 20.37 10.80 6.11
N GLU A 77 20.66 12.08 5.95
CA GLU A 77 19.81 13.16 6.45
C GLU A 77 18.49 13.19 5.68
N LEU A 78 17.39 13.33 6.40
CA LEU A 78 16.03 13.39 5.85
C LEU A 78 15.44 14.76 6.14
N GLU A 79 15.01 15.46 5.10
CA GLU A 79 14.28 16.72 5.21
C GLU A 79 12.78 16.48 5.02
N ARG A 80 11.96 17.05 5.91
CA ARG A 80 10.51 16.94 5.79
C ARG A 80 10.02 17.75 4.58
N ASP A 81 9.24 17.13 3.72
CA ASP A 81 8.58 17.78 2.59
C ASP A 81 7.36 18.56 3.10
N MET A 82 7.52 19.88 3.22
CA MET A 82 6.46 20.78 3.71
C MET A 82 5.41 21.10 2.64
N ASP A 83 5.66 20.73 1.38
CA ASP A 83 4.71 20.93 0.27
C ASP A 83 3.71 19.76 0.16
N ASP A 84 3.98 18.64 0.84
CA ASP A 84 3.05 17.51 0.92
C ASP A 84 1.89 17.84 1.87
N LYS A 85 0.73 18.16 1.28
CA LYS A 85 -0.49 18.53 2.03
C LYS A 85 -1.33 17.33 2.40
N ASP A 86 -1.06 16.18 1.79
CA ASP A 86 -1.90 14.99 1.89
C ASP A 86 -1.30 13.95 2.86
N GLY A 87 -0.12 14.24 3.44
CA GLY A 87 0.54 13.28 4.32
C GLY A 87 1.84 13.78 4.96
N VAL A 88 2.59 12.83 5.48
CA VAL A 88 3.94 13.06 6.01
C VAL A 88 4.94 12.42 5.07
N SER A 89 5.77 13.24 4.44
CA SER A 89 6.83 12.75 3.56
C SER A 89 8.18 13.42 3.83
N TYR A 90 9.23 12.73 3.41
CA TYR A 90 10.61 13.14 3.60
C TYR A 90 11.40 13.01 2.31
N ILE A 91 12.33 13.92 2.10
CA ILE A 91 13.25 13.96 0.98
C ILE A 91 14.65 13.63 1.52
N PRO A 92 15.26 12.50 1.12
CA PRO A 92 16.63 12.19 1.48
C PRO A 92 17.61 13.21 0.91
N GLN A 93 18.57 13.66 1.72
CA GLN A 93 19.60 14.56 1.27
C GLN A 93 20.78 13.78 0.68
N GLY A 94 21.03 13.98 -0.61
CA GLY A 94 22.11 13.31 -1.33
C GLY A 94 21.61 12.49 -2.53
N THR A 95 22.51 11.74 -3.12
CA THR A 95 22.26 10.85 -4.26
C THR A 95 22.77 9.45 -3.96
N PHE A 96 22.04 8.44 -4.42
CA PHE A 96 22.44 7.05 -4.22
C PHE A 96 23.19 6.51 -5.44
N SER A 97 24.19 5.68 -5.17
CA SER A 97 24.99 5.04 -6.21
C SER A 97 24.51 3.61 -6.49
N PRO A 98 24.58 3.16 -7.75
CA PRO A 98 24.30 1.78 -8.09
C PRO A 98 25.09 0.78 -7.23
N GLY A 99 24.42 -0.24 -6.71
CA GLY A 99 25.02 -1.25 -5.82
C GLY A 99 25.03 -0.87 -4.34
N GLN A 100 24.69 0.36 -3.98
CA GLN A 100 24.63 0.82 -2.60
C GLN A 100 23.47 0.13 -1.85
N LYS A 101 23.73 -0.35 -0.64
CA LYS A 101 22.70 -0.95 0.21
C LYS A 101 21.99 0.13 1.01
N LEU A 102 20.67 0.17 0.91
CA LEU A 102 19.81 1.07 1.66
C LEU A 102 19.03 0.29 2.72
N VAL A 103 18.96 0.84 3.93
CA VAL A 103 18.17 0.30 5.04
C VAL A 103 17.28 1.39 5.57
N LEU A 104 15.97 1.17 5.53
CA LEU A 104 14.95 2.08 6.03
C LEU A 104 14.33 1.50 7.29
N ARG A 105 14.19 2.32 8.34
CA ARG A 105 13.49 1.96 9.58
C ARG A 105 12.52 3.07 9.96
N ALA A 106 11.36 2.65 10.46
CA ALA A 106 10.36 3.56 10.99
C ALA A 106 9.88 3.06 12.34
N GLU A 107 9.81 3.92 13.31
CA GLU A 107 9.51 3.59 14.70
C GLU A 107 8.55 4.64 15.29
N ALA A 108 7.57 4.19 16.06
CA ALA A 108 6.68 5.05 16.85
C ALA A 108 6.31 4.33 18.13
N ASP A 109 6.06 5.10 19.18
CA ASP A 109 5.63 4.54 20.46
C ASP A 109 4.28 3.82 20.32
N GLY A 110 4.21 2.62 20.88
CA GLY A 110 2.99 1.81 20.86
C GLY A 110 2.73 1.06 19.54
N LEU A 111 3.54 1.25 18.50
CA LEU A 111 3.40 0.57 17.22
C LEU A 111 4.55 -0.38 16.91
N PRO A 112 4.31 -1.48 16.21
CA PRO A 112 5.38 -2.33 15.69
C PRO A 112 6.27 -1.53 14.73
N SER A 113 7.60 -1.62 14.90
CA SER A 113 8.55 -0.98 14.00
C SER A 113 8.50 -1.61 12.59
N ALA A 114 8.68 -0.77 11.56
CA ALA A 114 8.82 -1.22 10.19
C ALA A 114 10.28 -1.13 9.73
N LYS A 115 10.75 -2.14 8.99
CA LYS A 115 12.10 -2.17 8.43
C LYS A 115 12.07 -2.70 7.00
N ALA A 116 12.83 -2.05 6.11
CA ALA A 116 13.04 -2.50 4.75
C ALA A 116 14.51 -2.38 4.35
N GLU A 117 14.98 -3.29 3.50
CA GLU A 117 16.32 -3.27 2.93
C GLU A 117 16.23 -3.43 1.42
N THR A 118 17.07 -2.70 0.69
CA THR A 118 17.18 -2.80 -0.76
C THR A 118 18.59 -2.47 -1.21
N ILE A 119 18.88 -2.78 -2.47
CA ILE A 119 20.13 -2.37 -3.14
C ILE A 119 19.74 -1.52 -4.34
N VAL A 120 20.40 -0.37 -4.48
CA VAL A 120 20.19 0.52 -5.63
C VAL A 120 20.52 -0.22 -6.91
N PRO A 121 19.61 -0.35 -7.87
CA PRO A 121 19.84 -1.12 -9.07
C PRO A 121 20.88 -0.45 -9.97
N ALA A 122 21.63 -1.26 -10.72
CA ALA A 122 22.48 -0.73 -11.77
C ALA A 122 21.64 -0.10 -12.90
N PRO A 123 22.12 0.95 -13.55
CA PRO A 123 21.46 1.49 -14.73
C PRO A 123 21.27 0.41 -15.78
N LEU A 124 20.10 0.41 -16.41
CA LEU A 124 19.85 -0.52 -17.52
C LEU A 124 20.84 -0.24 -18.66
N PRO A 125 21.48 -1.27 -19.23
CA PRO A 125 22.22 -1.12 -20.45
C PRO A 125 21.25 -0.64 -21.56
N HIS A 126 21.80 -0.06 -22.62
CA HIS A 126 21.03 0.52 -23.73
C HIS A 126 19.78 -0.28 -24.08
N VAL A 127 18.61 0.33 -23.84
CA VAL A 127 17.32 -0.24 -24.22
C VAL A 127 16.90 0.39 -25.54
N THR A 128 16.79 -0.43 -26.59
CA THR A 128 16.19 0.01 -27.84
C THR A 128 14.72 -0.36 -27.85
N ILE A 129 13.84 0.65 -27.87
CA ILE A 129 12.41 0.44 -28.00
C ILE A 129 12.07 0.54 -29.48
N THR A 130 11.67 -0.57 -30.09
CA THR A 130 11.14 -0.59 -31.45
C THR A 130 9.62 -0.66 -31.38
N PRO A 131 8.90 0.44 -31.67
CA PRO A 131 7.45 0.39 -31.69
C PRO A 131 6.99 -0.51 -32.83
N LYS A 132 6.09 -1.43 -32.54
CA LYS A 132 5.39 -2.24 -33.54
C LYS A 132 3.93 -1.86 -33.54
N ILE A 133 3.46 -1.32 -34.62
CA ILE A 133 2.03 -1.10 -34.85
C ILE A 133 1.44 -2.46 -35.21
N VAL A 134 0.53 -2.95 -34.41
CA VAL A 134 -0.26 -4.16 -34.70
C VAL A 134 -1.68 -3.69 -34.95
N GLU A 135 -2.16 -3.91 -36.16
CA GLU A 135 -3.57 -3.68 -36.46
C GLU A 135 -4.37 -4.72 -35.69
N SER A 136 -5.26 -4.28 -34.79
CA SER A 136 -6.23 -5.13 -34.14
C SER A 136 -7.59 -4.91 -34.78
N TYR A 137 -8.32 -5.98 -34.97
CA TYR A 137 -9.66 -5.93 -35.53
C TYR A 137 -10.64 -6.53 -34.52
N ARG A 138 -11.69 -5.78 -34.19
CA ARG A 138 -12.88 -6.37 -33.57
C ARG A 138 -13.70 -7.07 -34.63
N GLN A 139 -14.31 -8.16 -34.27
CA GLN A 139 -15.33 -8.79 -35.14
C GLN A 139 -16.71 -8.22 -34.76
N ASP A 140 -17.50 -7.86 -35.77
CA ASP A 140 -18.90 -7.52 -35.57
C ASP A 140 -19.74 -8.78 -35.29
N GLU A 141 -21.05 -8.62 -35.13
CA GLU A 141 -21.98 -9.74 -34.87
C GLU A 141 -22.05 -10.75 -36.03
N LEU A 142 -21.54 -10.38 -37.21
CA LEU A 142 -21.49 -11.22 -38.40
C LEU A 142 -20.11 -11.83 -38.64
N GLY A 143 -19.15 -11.61 -37.70
CA GLY A 143 -17.77 -12.11 -37.78
C GLY A 143 -16.88 -11.31 -38.75
N GLN A 144 -17.30 -10.13 -39.19
CA GLN A 144 -16.51 -9.28 -40.08
C GLN A 144 -15.49 -8.45 -39.25
N PRO A 145 -14.24 -8.33 -39.71
CA PRO A 145 -13.25 -7.53 -39.01
C PRO A 145 -13.61 -6.04 -39.09
N MET A 146 -13.70 -5.39 -37.90
CA MET A 146 -13.82 -3.94 -37.78
C MET A 146 -12.52 -3.33 -37.26
N PRO A 147 -12.02 -2.24 -37.88
CA PRO A 147 -10.86 -1.56 -37.37
C PRO A 147 -11.18 -0.89 -36.00
N ASP A 148 -10.31 -1.08 -35.02
CA ASP A 148 -10.31 -0.32 -33.78
C ASP A 148 -9.67 1.06 -34.05
N TYR A 149 -10.43 2.12 -33.83
CA TYR A 149 -9.94 3.52 -33.88
C TYR A 149 -9.69 4.03 -32.47
#